data_17aa68bfc0fb3c0a48aa1c063c9db0cb
#
_entry.id   17aa68bfc0fb3c0a48aa1c063c9db0cb
#
_cell.length_a   1.000
_cell.length_b   1.000
_cell.length_c   1.000
_cell.angle_alpha   90.00
_cell.angle_beta   90.00
_cell.angle_gamma   90.00
#
_symmetry.space_group_name_H-M   'P 1'
#
loop_
_entity.id
_entity.type
_entity.pdbx_description
1 polymer ?
#
loop_
_entity_poly.entity_id
_entity_poly.type
_entity_poly.pdbx_seq_one_letter_code
_entity_poly.pdbx_strand_id
1 'polypeptide(L)'
;MTIISLHLPKTAGTSFGVALAAHFGERYQDDYSDQVISKSLAQRHEEALAAGLSIAEHGLGKVECVHGHFLPAKYLLLSSKRELTFVTWMREPVARMFSHYHYWQESYDEATAAPHHRQVIEEGWTLERFCLSEQFRNIYAQYLWNFPLENFAFIGISECYQEDLQEFSRRYLPTKLKSQRHNATKYTDSLSAVDEAFLDKVRDFHAADIQLYQRALQWRERQRAGEIAQPHEAVSRQQVVQG
;
A
#
# COMPACT_ATOMS: atom_id res chain seq x y z
N MET A 1 -0.89 9.48 18.51
CA MET A 1 -1.11 9.12 17.08
C MET A 1 -0.20 7.96 16.71
N THR A 2 -0.71 6.93 16.02
CA THR A 2 0.09 5.82 15.48
C THR A 2 -0.14 5.70 13.98
N ILE A 3 0.91 5.65 13.21
CA ILE A 3 0.84 5.50 11.75
C ILE A 3 0.71 4.02 11.40
N ILE A 4 -0.33 3.68 10.64
CA ILE A 4 -0.56 2.36 10.06
C ILE A 4 -0.35 2.48 8.54
N SER A 5 0.83 2.10 8.09
CA SER A 5 1.30 2.30 6.72
C SER A 5 1.17 1.00 5.90
N LEU A 6 0.09 0.89 5.13
CA LEU A 6 -0.07 -0.20 4.18
C LEU A 6 0.92 -0.05 3.03
N HIS A 7 1.79 -1.04 2.86
CA HIS A 7 2.69 -1.15 1.73
C HIS A 7 2.06 -2.01 0.62
N LEU A 8 1.45 -1.37 -0.36
CA LEU A 8 1.02 -2.06 -1.57
C LEU A 8 2.25 -2.40 -2.45
N PRO A 9 2.31 -3.59 -3.08
CA PRO A 9 3.47 -4.00 -3.86
C PRO A 9 3.77 -3.05 -5.02
N LYS A 10 5.05 -2.68 -5.20
CA LYS A 10 5.55 -1.86 -6.32
C LYS A 10 5.03 -0.41 -6.38
N THR A 11 4.70 0.16 -5.24
CA THR A 11 4.22 1.54 -5.08
C THR A 11 5.20 2.45 -4.34
N ALA A 12 6.51 2.21 -4.43
CA ALA A 12 7.58 2.91 -3.72
C ALA A 12 7.61 2.69 -2.19
N GLY A 13 6.86 1.70 -1.67
CA GLY A 13 6.75 1.43 -0.23
C GLY A 13 8.08 1.05 0.44
N THR A 14 9.01 0.39 -0.26
CA THR A 14 10.36 0.09 0.29
C THR A 14 11.10 1.36 0.67
N SER A 15 11.15 2.36 -0.22
CA SER A 15 11.80 3.65 0.06
C SER A 15 11.10 4.40 1.20
N PHE A 16 9.77 4.33 1.24
CA PHE A 16 8.97 4.92 2.30
C PHE A 16 9.17 4.20 3.65
N GLY A 17 9.18 2.85 3.66
CA GLY A 17 9.43 2.05 4.86
C GLY A 17 10.80 2.33 5.47
N VAL A 18 11.86 2.41 4.65
CA VAL A 18 13.21 2.79 5.10
C VAL A 18 13.20 4.18 5.75
N ALA A 19 12.50 5.15 5.16
CA ALA A 19 12.41 6.49 5.73
C ALA A 19 11.62 6.50 7.05
N LEU A 20 10.53 5.74 7.16
CA LEU A 20 9.77 5.58 8.40
C LEU A 20 10.60 4.88 9.48
N ALA A 21 11.28 3.78 9.16
CA ALA A 21 12.13 3.05 10.09
C ALA A 21 13.25 3.94 10.66
N ALA A 22 13.89 4.74 9.81
CA ALA A 22 14.89 5.71 10.25
C ALA A 22 14.33 6.81 11.15
N HIS A 23 13.07 7.23 10.94
CA HIS A 23 12.42 8.26 11.75
C HIS A 23 11.93 7.73 13.11
N PHE A 24 11.29 6.55 13.13
CA PHE A 24 10.68 6.01 14.34
C PHE A 24 11.63 5.16 15.20
N GLY A 25 12.71 4.63 14.62
CA GLY A 25 13.67 3.78 15.34
C GLY A 25 12.99 2.59 16.03
N GLU A 26 13.18 2.44 17.34
CA GLU A 26 12.59 1.33 18.12
C GLU A 26 11.05 1.39 18.24
N ARG A 27 10.40 2.48 17.80
CA ARG A 27 8.95 2.61 17.76
C ARG A 27 8.35 2.22 16.40
N TYR A 28 9.19 1.75 15.48
CA TYR A 28 8.80 1.18 14.19
C TYR A 28 8.67 -0.33 14.28
N GLN A 29 7.67 -0.89 13.58
CA GLN A 29 7.45 -2.33 13.46
C GLN A 29 7.07 -2.69 12.03
N ASP A 30 7.70 -3.74 11.49
CA ASP A 30 7.29 -4.36 10.24
C ASP A 30 6.11 -5.30 10.44
N ASP A 31 5.18 -5.32 9.48
CA ASP A 31 4.12 -6.31 9.38
C ASP A 31 3.97 -6.81 7.93
N TYR A 32 4.50 -7.98 7.65
CA TYR A 32 4.42 -8.64 6.35
C TYR A 32 3.66 -9.97 6.42
N SER A 33 2.71 -10.10 7.36
CA SER A 33 2.01 -11.35 7.64
C SER A 33 0.95 -11.72 6.59
N ASP A 34 0.39 -10.73 5.85
CA ASP A 34 -0.76 -10.95 4.96
C ASP A 34 -0.38 -10.85 3.48
N GLN A 35 0.75 -11.45 3.09
CA GLN A 35 1.17 -11.44 1.69
C GLN A 35 0.17 -12.19 0.79
N VAL A 36 -0.32 -11.50 -0.26
CA VAL A 36 -1.39 -11.96 -1.17
C VAL A 36 -1.09 -13.30 -1.83
N ILE A 37 0.16 -13.51 -2.22
CA ILE A 37 0.55 -14.67 -3.05
C ILE A 37 0.97 -15.92 -2.27
N SER A 38 0.93 -15.87 -0.94
CA SER A 38 1.37 -17.00 -0.10
C SER A 38 0.23 -17.81 0.52
N LYS A 39 -0.99 -17.28 0.52
CA LYS A 39 -2.15 -17.86 1.20
C LYS A 39 -3.42 -17.64 0.37
N SER A 40 -4.43 -18.49 0.56
CA SER A 40 -5.76 -18.25 -0.01
C SER A 40 -6.41 -16.99 0.59
N LEU A 41 -7.34 -16.37 -0.12
CA LEU A 41 -8.11 -15.22 0.39
C LEU A 41 -8.77 -15.54 1.73
N ALA A 42 -9.42 -16.71 1.86
CA ALA A 42 -10.11 -17.11 3.08
C ALA A 42 -9.13 -17.18 4.27
N GLN A 43 -7.99 -17.83 4.11
CA GLN A 43 -6.97 -17.90 5.15
C GLN A 43 -6.45 -16.52 5.56
N ARG A 44 -6.20 -15.64 4.58
CA ARG A 44 -5.73 -14.27 4.87
C ARG A 44 -6.78 -13.49 5.69
N HIS A 45 -8.06 -13.62 5.35
CA HIS A 45 -9.14 -12.96 6.07
C HIS A 45 -9.28 -13.49 7.50
N GLU A 46 -9.28 -14.81 7.69
CA GLU A 46 -9.35 -15.44 9.01
C GLU A 46 -8.18 -15.04 9.91
N GLU A 47 -6.95 -15.12 9.38
CA GLU A 47 -5.74 -14.74 10.12
C GLU A 47 -5.73 -13.25 10.46
N ALA A 48 -6.15 -12.37 9.53
CA ALA A 48 -6.23 -10.94 9.79
C ALA A 48 -7.28 -10.60 10.86
N LEU A 49 -8.43 -11.28 10.88
CA LEU A 49 -9.44 -11.11 11.93
C LEU A 49 -8.91 -11.58 13.29
N ALA A 50 -8.30 -12.77 13.35
CA ALA A 50 -7.72 -13.30 14.58
C ALA A 50 -6.59 -12.38 15.12
N ALA A 51 -5.71 -11.91 14.22
CA ALA A 51 -4.67 -10.94 14.58
C ALA A 51 -5.27 -9.62 15.06
N GLY A 52 -6.34 -9.15 14.42
CA GLY A 52 -7.05 -7.92 14.81
C GLY A 52 -7.64 -7.98 16.22
N LEU A 53 -8.22 -9.11 16.61
CA LEU A 53 -8.71 -9.33 17.97
C LEU A 53 -7.55 -9.31 18.98
N SER A 54 -6.46 -10.00 18.68
CA SER A 54 -5.26 -10.02 19.54
C SER A 54 -4.63 -8.62 19.67
N ILE A 55 -4.51 -7.87 18.57
CA ILE A 55 -4.01 -6.49 18.59
C ILE A 55 -4.93 -5.57 19.40
N ALA A 56 -6.24 -5.73 19.28
CA ALA A 56 -7.21 -4.95 20.05
C ALA A 56 -7.13 -5.27 21.55
N GLU A 57 -6.82 -6.50 21.94
CA GLU A 57 -6.68 -6.92 23.32
C GLU A 57 -5.35 -6.41 23.93
N HIS A 58 -4.23 -6.71 23.29
CA HIS A 58 -2.89 -6.48 23.84
C HIS A 58 -2.29 -5.12 23.47
N GLY A 59 -2.82 -4.46 22.43
CA GLY A 59 -2.30 -3.22 21.88
C GLY A 59 -0.99 -3.40 21.10
N LEU A 60 -0.34 -2.29 20.81
CA LEU A 60 0.95 -2.23 20.10
C LEU A 60 2.11 -1.81 21.02
N GLY A 61 1.89 -1.73 22.34
CA GLY A 61 2.91 -1.25 23.27
C GLY A 61 3.46 0.12 22.90
N LYS A 62 4.79 0.23 22.78
CA LYS A 62 5.50 1.47 22.41
C LYS A 62 5.53 1.79 20.90
N VAL A 63 4.98 0.92 20.05
CA VAL A 63 5.02 1.08 18.61
C VAL A 63 4.17 2.28 18.17
N GLU A 64 4.75 3.19 17.38
CA GLU A 64 4.11 4.37 16.82
C GLU A 64 4.00 4.34 15.29
N CYS A 65 4.65 3.37 14.65
CA CYS A 65 4.55 3.15 13.22
C CYS A 65 4.57 1.67 12.90
N VAL A 66 3.55 1.19 12.18
CA VAL A 66 3.52 -0.14 11.57
C VAL A 66 3.59 0.03 10.06
N HIS A 67 4.45 -0.72 9.39
CA HIS A 67 4.58 -0.67 7.93
C HIS A 67 4.72 -2.08 7.35
N GLY A 68 4.06 -2.38 6.24
CA GLY A 68 4.21 -3.68 5.59
C GLY A 68 3.07 -4.10 4.70
N HIS A 69 3.10 -5.37 4.30
CA HIS A 69 2.07 -6.02 3.51
C HIS A 69 1.05 -6.70 4.42
N PHE A 70 0.01 -6.00 4.79
CA PHE A 70 -1.04 -6.48 5.68
C PHE A 70 -2.43 -6.02 5.23
N LEU A 71 -3.48 -6.65 5.73
CA LEU A 71 -4.85 -6.18 5.56
C LEU A 71 -5.15 -5.09 6.61
N PRO A 72 -5.34 -3.81 6.21
CA PRO A 72 -5.48 -2.72 7.19
C PRO A 72 -6.70 -2.88 8.10
N ALA A 73 -7.71 -3.65 7.68
CA ALA A 73 -8.88 -4.00 8.49
C ALA A 73 -8.50 -4.59 9.88
N LYS A 74 -7.38 -5.31 9.99
CA LYS A 74 -6.94 -5.90 11.27
C LYS A 74 -6.59 -4.87 12.35
N TYR A 75 -6.31 -3.63 11.98
CA TYR A 75 -6.02 -2.56 12.94
C TYR A 75 -7.26 -1.75 13.34
N LEU A 76 -8.43 -1.93 12.67
CA LEU A 76 -9.60 -1.11 12.93
C LEU A 76 -10.10 -1.19 14.38
N LEU A 77 -10.07 -2.36 14.99
CA LEU A 77 -10.53 -2.53 16.38
C LEU A 77 -9.66 -1.77 17.38
N LEU A 78 -8.38 -1.54 17.06
CA LEU A 78 -7.48 -0.77 17.93
C LEU A 78 -7.84 0.73 17.95
N SER A 79 -8.56 1.24 16.94
CA SER A 79 -8.97 2.66 16.89
C SER A 79 -9.84 3.10 18.05
N SER A 80 -10.53 2.17 18.73
CA SER A 80 -11.30 2.44 19.95
C SER A 80 -10.42 2.75 21.18
N LYS A 81 -9.14 2.36 21.16
CA LYS A 81 -8.19 2.51 22.26
C LYS A 81 -7.04 3.44 21.96
N ARG A 82 -6.77 3.71 20.69
CA ARG A 82 -5.60 4.47 20.22
C ARG A 82 -5.92 5.23 18.95
N GLU A 83 -5.46 6.44 18.85
CA GLU A 83 -5.56 7.25 17.64
C GLU A 83 -4.67 6.68 16.55
N LEU A 84 -5.29 6.25 15.42
CA LEU A 84 -4.63 5.64 14.29
C LEU A 84 -4.70 6.54 13.05
N THR A 85 -3.60 6.62 12.32
CA THR A 85 -3.49 7.34 11.05
C THR A 85 -3.12 6.34 9.97
N PHE A 86 -4.10 5.93 9.18
CA PHE A 86 -3.88 5.02 8.06
C PHE A 86 -3.30 5.76 6.86
N VAL A 87 -2.24 5.22 6.29
CA VAL A 87 -1.57 5.79 5.11
C VAL A 87 -1.20 4.71 4.12
N THR A 88 -1.18 5.04 2.84
CA THR A 88 -0.74 4.11 1.78
C THR A 88 -0.13 4.88 0.60
N TRP A 89 0.53 4.15 -0.28
CA TRP A 89 1.00 4.63 -1.58
C TRP A 89 0.38 3.79 -2.68
N MET A 90 -0.07 4.43 -3.74
CA MET A 90 -0.61 3.78 -4.93
C MET A 90 0.19 4.17 -6.16
N ARG A 91 0.08 3.36 -7.17
CA ARG A 91 0.66 3.54 -8.50
C ARG A 91 -0.37 3.19 -9.55
N GLU A 92 -0.26 3.75 -10.76
CA GLU A 92 -1.09 3.33 -11.89
C GLU A 92 -1.00 1.80 -12.04
N PRO A 93 -2.14 1.08 -12.08
CA PRO A 93 -2.15 -0.39 -11.94
C PRO A 93 -1.39 -1.14 -13.04
N VAL A 94 -1.44 -0.70 -14.31
CA VAL A 94 -0.70 -1.33 -15.40
C VAL A 94 0.81 -1.11 -15.21
N ALA A 95 1.22 0.12 -14.91
CA ALA A 95 2.62 0.45 -14.63
C ALA A 95 3.14 -0.31 -13.38
N ARG A 96 2.28 -0.56 -12.39
CA ARG A 96 2.59 -1.41 -11.24
C ARG A 96 2.85 -2.86 -11.65
N MET A 97 2.00 -3.44 -12.51
CA MET A 97 2.16 -4.83 -12.99
C MET A 97 3.46 -5.00 -13.76
N PHE A 98 3.77 -4.10 -14.68
CA PHE A 98 5.03 -4.09 -15.42
C PHE A 98 6.24 -3.99 -14.49
N SER A 99 6.17 -3.06 -13.52
CA SER A 99 7.22 -2.95 -12.50
C SER A 99 7.38 -4.22 -11.67
N HIS A 100 6.30 -4.96 -11.42
CA HIS A 100 6.34 -6.20 -10.65
C HIS A 100 7.01 -7.31 -11.45
N TYR A 101 6.61 -7.49 -12.70
CA TYR A 101 7.19 -8.47 -13.62
C TYR A 101 8.71 -8.26 -13.77
N HIS A 102 9.13 -7.06 -14.15
CA HIS A 102 10.55 -6.76 -14.34
C HIS A 102 11.37 -6.89 -13.04
N TYR A 103 10.80 -6.46 -11.93
CA TYR A 103 11.46 -6.64 -10.63
C TYR A 103 11.71 -8.12 -10.32
N TRP A 104 10.75 -9.01 -10.61
CA TRP A 104 10.93 -10.43 -10.40
C TRP A 104 11.95 -11.04 -11.35
N GLN A 105 12.03 -10.56 -12.60
CA GLN A 105 13.08 -10.97 -13.54
C GLN A 105 14.48 -10.59 -13.03
N GLU A 106 14.63 -9.39 -12.47
CA GLU A 106 15.93 -8.87 -12.02
C GLU A 106 16.37 -9.37 -10.63
N SER A 107 15.40 -9.61 -9.73
CA SER A 107 15.68 -9.95 -8.33
C SER A 107 15.60 -11.45 -8.03
N TYR A 108 15.50 -12.28 -9.05
CA TYR A 108 15.42 -13.73 -8.84
C TYR A 108 16.70 -14.28 -8.22
N ASP A 109 16.52 -15.00 -7.13
CA ASP A 109 17.56 -15.78 -6.46
C ASP A 109 16.95 -17.13 -6.09
N GLU A 110 17.44 -18.18 -6.71
CA GLU A 110 16.94 -19.55 -6.53
C GLU A 110 16.93 -20.01 -5.06
N ALA A 111 17.88 -19.56 -4.26
CA ALA A 111 18.00 -19.94 -2.85
C ALA A 111 16.91 -19.34 -1.95
N THR A 112 16.41 -18.14 -2.30
CA THR A 112 15.53 -17.34 -1.44
C THR A 112 14.18 -17.02 -2.05
N ALA A 113 13.97 -17.28 -3.34
CA ALA A 113 12.74 -16.95 -4.05
C ALA A 113 11.51 -17.68 -3.46
N ALA A 114 10.45 -16.91 -3.23
CA ALA A 114 9.15 -17.45 -2.86
C ALA A 114 8.59 -18.37 -3.98
N PRO A 115 7.74 -19.36 -3.67
CA PRO A 115 7.27 -20.36 -4.64
C PRO A 115 6.70 -19.76 -5.93
N HIS A 116 5.88 -18.71 -5.84
CA HIS A 116 5.31 -18.05 -7.02
C HIS A 116 6.34 -17.27 -7.84
N HIS A 117 7.31 -16.65 -7.19
CA HIS A 117 8.41 -15.97 -7.86
C HIS A 117 9.24 -16.99 -8.66
N ARG A 118 9.59 -18.10 -8.01
CA ARG A 118 10.27 -19.24 -8.65
C ARG A 118 9.49 -19.73 -9.87
N GLN A 119 8.19 -20.00 -9.69
CA GLN A 119 7.32 -20.47 -10.78
C GLN A 119 7.32 -19.53 -12.00
N VAL A 120 7.20 -18.22 -11.78
CA VAL A 120 7.20 -17.23 -12.88
C VAL A 120 8.49 -17.26 -13.68
N ILE A 121 9.63 -17.40 -13.00
CA ILE A 121 10.94 -17.37 -13.65
C ILE A 121 11.27 -18.72 -14.31
N GLU A 122 11.13 -19.81 -13.58
CA GLU A 122 11.51 -21.15 -14.07
C GLU A 122 10.59 -21.66 -15.19
N GLU A 123 9.30 -21.31 -15.17
CA GLU A 123 8.37 -21.60 -16.26
C GLU A 123 8.45 -20.58 -17.42
N GLY A 124 9.32 -19.56 -17.34
CA GLY A 124 9.51 -18.56 -18.39
C GLY A 124 8.24 -17.77 -18.72
N TRP A 125 7.51 -17.30 -17.70
CA TRP A 125 6.28 -16.55 -17.94
C TRP A 125 6.52 -15.30 -18.78
N THR A 126 5.73 -15.13 -19.84
CA THR A 126 5.69 -13.87 -20.58
C THR A 126 5.04 -12.76 -19.75
N LEU A 127 5.29 -11.51 -20.12
CA LEU A 127 4.62 -10.36 -19.52
C LEU A 127 3.10 -10.47 -19.60
N GLU A 128 2.55 -10.95 -20.74
CA GLU A 128 1.12 -11.15 -20.91
C GLU A 128 0.58 -12.19 -19.92
N ARG A 129 1.22 -13.36 -19.83
CA ARG A 129 0.83 -14.41 -18.88
C ARG A 129 0.87 -13.91 -17.44
N PHE A 130 1.89 -13.12 -17.08
CA PHE A 130 2.03 -12.54 -15.75
C PHE A 130 0.90 -11.54 -15.46
N CYS A 131 0.68 -10.57 -16.37
CA CYS A 131 -0.32 -9.54 -16.18
C CYS A 131 -1.76 -10.06 -16.14
N LEU A 132 -2.05 -11.17 -16.85
CA LEU A 132 -3.39 -11.76 -16.92
C LEU A 132 -3.55 -12.99 -16.01
N SER A 133 -2.68 -13.18 -15.04
CA SER A 133 -2.78 -14.28 -14.08
C SER A 133 -3.72 -13.92 -12.91
N GLU A 134 -4.65 -14.84 -12.60
CA GLU A 134 -5.64 -14.68 -11.52
C GLU A 134 -5.00 -14.40 -10.14
N GLN A 135 -3.81 -14.94 -9.88
CA GLN A 135 -3.11 -14.72 -8.62
C GLN A 135 -2.64 -13.27 -8.40
N PHE A 136 -2.52 -12.47 -9.48
CA PHE A 136 -2.16 -11.05 -9.41
C PHE A 136 -3.34 -10.11 -9.68
N ARG A 137 -4.54 -10.67 -9.88
CA ARG A 137 -5.72 -9.90 -10.23
C ARG A 137 -6.18 -9.01 -9.10
N ASN A 138 -6.35 -7.72 -9.38
CA ASN A 138 -6.93 -6.76 -8.46
C ASN A 138 -6.25 -6.74 -7.06
N ILE A 139 -4.92 -6.64 -7.03
CA ILE A 139 -4.12 -6.68 -5.80
C ILE A 139 -4.53 -5.57 -4.81
N TYR A 140 -4.86 -4.37 -5.29
CA TYR A 140 -5.32 -3.31 -4.41
C TYR A 140 -6.63 -3.68 -3.72
N ALA A 141 -7.60 -4.18 -4.48
CA ALA A 141 -8.88 -4.63 -3.93
C ALA A 141 -8.70 -5.77 -2.92
N GLN A 142 -7.75 -6.68 -3.15
CA GLN A 142 -7.43 -7.75 -2.21
C GLN A 142 -6.84 -7.22 -0.89
N TYR A 143 -5.94 -6.23 -0.93
CA TYR A 143 -5.39 -5.62 0.28
C TYR A 143 -6.41 -4.73 1.00
N LEU A 144 -7.30 -4.07 0.27
CA LEU A 144 -8.32 -3.18 0.83
C LEU A 144 -9.62 -3.92 1.24
N TRP A 145 -9.53 -5.25 1.45
CA TRP A 145 -10.66 -6.01 1.95
C TRP A 145 -11.22 -5.43 3.26
N ASN A 146 -12.54 -5.15 3.28
CA ASN A 146 -13.24 -4.51 4.41
C ASN A 146 -12.60 -3.21 4.92
N PHE A 147 -11.86 -2.51 4.04
CA PHE A 147 -11.23 -1.25 4.39
C PHE A 147 -11.49 -0.20 3.28
N PRO A 148 -12.51 0.66 3.45
CA PRO A 148 -12.79 1.75 2.50
C PRO A 148 -11.60 2.68 2.29
N LEU A 149 -11.42 3.15 1.06
CA LEU A 149 -10.34 4.05 0.69
C LEU A 149 -10.36 5.35 1.51
N GLU A 150 -11.55 5.78 1.89
CA GLU A 150 -11.83 6.99 2.67
C GLU A 150 -11.29 6.93 4.12
N ASN A 151 -10.95 5.74 4.60
CA ASN A 151 -10.29 5.57 5.91
C ASN A 151 -8.80 5.95 5.88
N PHE A 152 -8.19 6.09 4.70
CA PHE A 152 -6.83 6.61 4.62
C PHE A 152 -6.79 8.12 4.86
N ALA A 153 -6.05 8.52 5.88
CA ALA A 153 -5.72 9.92 6.12
C ALA A 153 -4.76 10.48 5.06
N PHE A 154 -3.98 9.60 4.40
CA PHE A 154 -3.07 9.97 3.33
C PHE A 154 -2.94 8.86 2.30
N ILE A 155 -3.02 9.26 1.03
CA ILE A 155 -2.74 8.40 -0.12
C ILE A 155 -1.68 9.11 -0.97
N GLY A 156 -0.46 8.61 -0.95
CA GLY A 156 0.62 9.07 -1.83
C GLY A 156 0.54 8.39 -3.20
N ILE A 157 0.96 9.09 -4.23
CA ILE A 157 1.02 8.59 -5.61
C ILE A 157 2.48 8.43 -6.02
N SER A 158 2.86 7.22 -6.44
CA SER A 158 4.27 6.89 -6.75
C SER A 158 4.85 7.76 -7.86
N GLU A 159 4.02 8.19 -8.81
CA GLU A 159 4.37 9.10 -9.89
C GLU A 159 4.73 10.50 -9.38
N CYS A 160 4.17 10.88 -8.22
CA CYS A 160 4.41 12.15 -7.54
C CYS A 160 5.19 11.97 -6.23
N TYR A 161 6.01 10.92 -6.11
CA TYR A 161 6.58 10.45 -4.83
C TYR A 161 7.25 11.55 -4.00
N GLN A 162 8.10 12.38 -4.60
CA GLN A 162 8.85 13.40 -3.86
C GLN A 162 7.93 14.49 -3.27
N GLU A 163 6.97 14.92 -4.05
CA GLU A 163 5.99 15.91 -3.66
C GLU A 163 5.09 15.39 -2.53
N ASP A 164 4.59 14.16 -2.69
CA ASP A 164 3.71 13.54 -1.72
C ASP A 164 4.46 13.16 -0.43
N LEU A 165 5.73 12.77 -0.50
CA LEU A 165 6.55 12.52 0.67
C LEU A 165 6.77 13.81 1.50
N GLN A 166 6.99 14.94 0.83
CA GLN A 166 7.11 16.23 1.51
C GLN A 166 5.80 16.61 2.20
N GLU A 167 4.67 16.41 1.50
CA GLU A 167 3.35 16.71 2.05
C GLU A 167 3.00 15.79 3.23
N PHE A 168 3.26 14.49 3.12
CA PHE A 168 3.11 13.53 4.22
C PHE A 168 3.94 13.97 5.44
N SER A 169 5.21 14.27 5.23
CA SER A 169 6.10 14.69 6.31
C SER A 169 5.61 15.95 6.99
N ARG A 170 5.15 16.94 6.21
CA ARG A 170 4.63 18.21 6.73
C ARG A 170 3.37 18.02 7.60
N ARG A 171 2.50 17.07 7.24
CA ARG A 171 1.21 16.84 7.91
C ARG A 171 1.31 15.97 9.14
N TYR A 172 2.15 14.94 9.11
CA TYR A 172 2.10 13.86 10.08
C TYR A 172 3.36 13.69 10.93
N LEU A 173 4.45 14.37 10.58
CA LEU A 173 5.71 14.20 11.28
C LEU A 173 6.29 15.54 11.78
N PRO A 174 6.98 15.54 12.92
CA PRO A 174 7.64 16.74 13.42
C PRO A 174 8.85 17.15 12.59
N THR A 175 9.41 16.22 11.82
CA THR A 175 10.60 16.44 10.96
C THR A 175 10.39 15.86 9.58
N LYS A 176 11.04 16.45 8.57
CA LYS A 176 10.98 15.96 7.20
C LYS A 176 11.69 14.61 7.07
N LEU A 177 11.05 13.66 6.40
CA LEU A 177 11.70 12.41 6.02
C LEU A 177 12.80 12.69 4.97
N LYS A 178 13.97 12.08 5.17
CA LYS A 178 15.01 12.07 4.13
C LYS A 178 14.64 11.00 3.11
N SER A 179 14.39 11.41 1.88
CA SER A 179 14.16 10.48 0.78
C SER A 179 15.49 10.03 0.18
N GLN A 180 15.73 8.72 0.24
CA GLN A 180 16.64 8.07 -0.72
C GLN A 180 15.72 7.31 -1.68
N ARG A 181 15.68 7.74 -2.94
CA ARG A 181 14.89 7.06 -3.97
C ARG A 181 15.62 5.78 -4.37
N HIS A 182 15.31 4.68 -3.70
CA HIS A 182 15.98 3.40 -3.90
C HIS A 182 15.57 2.69 -5.18
N ASN A 183 14.68 3.00 -5.96
CA ASN A 183 14.33 2.37 -7.24
C ASN A 183 13.47 3.32 -8.10
N ALA A 184 14.11 4.31 -8.74
CA ALA A 184 13.47 5.05 -9.81
C ALA A 184 13.21 4.08 -10.97
N THR A 185 11.96 3.93 -11.36
CA THR A 185 11.54 2.94 -12.34
C THR A 185 12.20 3.21 -13.70
N LYS A 186 13.11 2.34 -14.11
CA LYS A 186 13.67 2.28 -15.47
C LYS A 186 12.63 1.84 -16.54
N TYR A 187 11.39 1.54 -16.12
CA TYR A 187 10.42 0.80 -16.93
C TYR A 187 9.20 1.60 -17.40
N THR A 188 9.17 2.91 -17.16
CA THR A 188 8.13 3.77 -17.74
C THR A 188 8.21 3.80 -19.27
N ASP A 189 9.42 3.69 -19.82
CA ASP A 189 9.65 3.69 -21.27
C ASP A 189 9.19 2.38 -21.95
N SER A 190 9.06 1.28 -21.19
CA SER A 190 8.59 0.01 -21.75
C SER A 190 7.09 -0.01 -22.06
N LEU A 191 6.29 0.86 -21.44
CA LEU A 191 4.85 0.96 -21.72
C LEU A 191 4.57 1.53 -23.11
N SER A 192 5.39 2.47 -23.59
CA SER A 192 5.20 3.12 -24.90
C SER A 192 5.48 2.19 -26.10
N ALA A 193 6.16 1.06 -25.86
CA ALA A 193 6.48 0.07 -26.90
C ALA A 193 5.49 -1.11 -26.92
N VAL A 194 4.46 -1.09 -26.07
CA VAL A 194 3.49 -2.18 -25.93
C VAL A 194 2.22 -1.91 -26.72
N ASP A 195 1.66 -2.95 -27.32
CA ASP A 195 0.41 -2.86 -28.08
C ASP A 195 -0.76 -2.38 -27.18
N GLU A 196 -1.51 -1.37 -27.63
CA GLU A 196 -2.63 -0.79 -26.89
C GLU A 196 -3.73 -1.83 -26.62
N ALA A 197 -3.98 -2.75 -27.55
CA ALA A 197 -4.96 -3.81 -27.35
C ALA A 197 -4.58 -4.74 -26.18
N PHE A 198 -3.29 -4.97 -25.94
CA PHE A 198 -2.84 -5.69 -24.76
C PHE A 198 -3.00 -4.86 -23.49
N LEU A 199 -2.69 -3.58 -23.53
CA LEU A 199 -2.88 -2.67 -22.37
C LEU A 199 -4.35 -2.62 -21.96
N ASP A 200 -5.27 -2.58 -22.92
CA ASP A 200 -6.72 -2.62 -22.64
C ASP A 200 -7.15 -3.93 -22.00
N LYS A 201 -6.66 -5.07 -22.47
CA LYS A 201 -6.92 -6.35 -21.79
C LYS A 201 -6.44 -6.35 -20.33
N VAL A 202 -5.27 -5.78 -20.07
CA VAL A 202 -4.74 -5.69 -18.70
C VAL A 202 -5.59 -4.74 -17.85
N ARG A 203 -6.04 -3.60 -18.39
CA ARG A 203 -6.95 -2.66 -17.69
C ARG A 203 -8.27 -3.33 -17.33
N ASP A 204 -8.87 -4.05 -18.28
CA ASP A 204 -10.14 -4.76 -18.07
C ASP A 204 -9.98 -5.87 -17.01
N PHE A 205 -8.89 -6.63 -17.09
CA PHE A 205 -8.61 -7.70 -16.13
C PHE A 205 -8.40 -7.18 -14.70
N HIS A 206 -7.82 -5.98 -14.56
CA HIS A 206 -7.58 -5.30 -13.29
C HIS A 206 -8.57 -4.15 -13.02
N ALA A 207 -9.79 -4.21 -13.55
CA ALA A 207 -10.75 -3.10 -13.52
C ALA A 207 -11.05 -2.57 -12.11
N ALA A 208 -11.08 -3.43 -11.08
CA ALA A 208 -11.28 -2.97 -9.71
C ALA A 208 -10.09 -2.14 -9.18
N ASP A 209 -8.86 -2.52 -9.51
CA ASP A 209 -7.67 -1.74 -9.15
C ASP A 209 -7.62 -0.40 -9.90
N ILE A 210 -8.01 -0.38 -11.20
CA ILE A 210 -8.13 0.86 -11.99
C ILE A 210 -9.12 1.83 -11.34
N GLN A 211 -10.30 1.34 -10.95
CA GLN A 211 -11.31 2.15 -10.28
C GLN A 211 -10.83 2.68 -8.93
N LEU A 212 -10.17 1.83 -8.13
CA LEU A 212 -9.59 2.23 -6.84
C LEU A 212 -8.52 3.30 -7.03
N TYR A 213 -7.64 3.17 -8.02
CA TYR A 213 -6.61 4.16 -8.31
C TYR A 213 -7.22 5.50 -8.75
N GLN A 214 -8.24 5.50 -9.62
CA GLN A 214 -8.94 6.72 -10.04
C GLN A 214 -9.59 7.43 -8.84
N ARG A 215 -10.25 6.67 -7.94
CA ARG A 215 -10.81 7.22 -6.69
C ARG A 215 -9.71 7.78 -5.78
N ALA A 216 -8.55 7.12 -5.71
CA ALA A 216 -7.42 7.60 -4.92
C ALA A 216 -6.87 8.94 -5.44
N LEU A 217 -6.78 9.12 -6.77
CA LEU A 217 -6.41 10.40 -7.38
C LEU A 217 -7.40 11.51 -7.00
N GLN A 218 -8.69 11.24 -7.14
CA GLN A 218 -9.75 12.21 -6.76
C GLN A 218 -9.71 12.54 -5.26
N TRP A 219 -9.52 11.53 -4.41
CA TRP A 219 -9.37 11.71 -2.96
C TRP A 219 -8.17 12.61 -2.62
N ARG A 220 -7.02 12.34 -3.23
CA ARG A 220 -5.80 13.13 -3.08
C ARG A 220 -6.02 14.60 -3.47
N GLU A 221 -6.66 14.86 -4.60
CA GLU A 221 -6.97 16.23 -5.07
C GLU A 221 -7.87 16.96 -4.08
N ARG A 222 -8.96 16.33 -3.64
CA ARG A 222 -9.90 16.90 -2.66
C ARG A 222 -9.23 17.19 -1.30
N GLN A 223 -8.33 16.31 -0.85
CA GLN A 223 -7.54 16.57 0.36
C GLN A 223 -6.60 17.77 0.18
N ARG A 224 -6.00 17.95 -0.99
CA ARG A 224 -5.13 19.09 -1.28
C ARG A 224 -5.90 20.41 -1.39
N ALA A 225 -7.10 20.36 -1.94
CA ALA A 225 -8.00 21.51 -2.01
C ALA A 225 -8.59 21.91 -0.66
N GLY A 226 -8.39 21.10 0.41
CA GLY A 226 -8.99 21.35 1.72
C GLY A 226 -10.50 21.07 1.79
N GLU A 227 -11.04 20.38 0.79
CA GLU A 227 -12.47 20.05 0.70
C GLU A 227 -12.88 18.90 1.64
N ILE A 228 -11.90 18.12 2.10
CA ILE A 228 -12.10 17.00 3.02
C ILE A 228 -11.40 17.36 4.33
N ALA A 229 -12.18 17.43 5.43
CA ALA A 229 -11.63 17.61 6.74
C ALA A 229 -10.66 16.48 7.07
N GLN A 230 -9.51 16.79 7.64
CA GLN A 230 -8.57 15.79 8.11
C GLN A 230 -9.22 14.98 9.23
N PRO A 231 -9.00 13.66 9.34
CA PRO A 231 -9.59 12.83 10.39
C PRO A 231 -9.39 13.42 11.81
N HIS A 232 -8.29 14.13 12.04
CA HIS A 232 -7.99 14.82 13.29
C HIS A 232 -8.90 16.03 13.59
N GLU A 233 -9.37 16.74 12.57
CA GLU A 233 -10.24 17.91 12.75
C GLU A 233 -11.70 17.50 13.01
N ALA A 234 -12.13 16.33 12.54
CA ALA A 234 -13.48 15.82 12.73
C ALA A 234 -13.76 15.46 14.20
N VAL A 235 -12.77 14.88 14.90
CA VAL A 235 -12.89 14.53 16.32
C VAL A 235 -12.96 15.78 17.20
N SER A 236 -12.16 16.82 16.88
CA SER A 236 -12.18 18.09 17.63
C SER A 236 -13.49 18.85 17.49
N ARG A 237 -14.17 18.77 16.35
CA ARG A 237 -15.47 19.44 16.14
C ARG A 237 -16.62 18.75 16.87
N GLN A 238 -16.59 17.42 17.07
CA GLN A 238 -17.61 16.73 17.85
C GLN A 238 -17.53 17.01 19.35
N GLN A 239 -16.35 17.31 19.89
CA GLN A 239 -16.18 17.67 21.30
C GLN A 239 -16.61 19.11 21.61
N VAL A 240 -16.61 20.02 20.63
CA VAL A 240 -17.05 21.44 20.83
C VAL A 240 -18.57 21.60 20.78
N VAL A 241 -19.32 20.63 20.22
CA VAL A 241 -20.80 20.70 20.14
C VAL A 241 -21.49 20.08 21.37
N GLN A 242 -20.74 19.45 22.28
CA GLN A 242 -21.27 18.85 23.52
C GLN A 242 -20.81 19.58 24.82
N GLY A 243 -20.25 20.77 24.69
CA GLY A 243 -19.87 21.63 25.82
C GLY A 243 -20.83 22.78 26.04
#